data_e9d506b1a4d4da5692e42b1de9a2e6d7
#
_entry.id   e9d506b1a4d4da5692e42b1de9a2e6d7
#
_cell.length_a   1.000
_cell.length_b   1.000
_cell.length_c   1.000
_cell.angle_alpha   90.00
_cell.angle_beta   90.00
_cell.angle_gamma   90.00
#
_symmetry.space_group_name_H-M   'P 1'
#
loop_
_entity.id
_entity.type
_entity.pdbx_description
1 polymer ?
#
loop_
_entity_poly.entity_id
_entity_poly.type
_entity_poly.pdbx_seq_one_letter_code
_entity_poly.pdbx_strand_id
1 'polypeptide(L)'
;PYTFRNPLYHWTHLELKTAFGIDKILNPHTAREIYDECNEKLKQPEYSARGMMRRYHVEVVCTTDDPIDSLEYHIKTRESGFEIKMLPTWRPDKAMAVEVPADFRAYVEKLAEVSDVAISCFDDMVAALRKRHDFFAEQGCKLSDHGIEEFYAEDYTEVEVKAIFNKVYGGTGLTKEEILKFKSAMLVVFGEMDWEKGWTQQFHYGAIRNNNSKMFKLLGPDTGFDSIGE
;
A
#
# COMPACT_ATOMS: atom_id res chain seq x y z
N PRO A 1 6.42 -2.70 31.53
CA PRO A 1 7.76 -2.44 32.12
C PRO A 1 8.87 -2.32 31.04
N TYR A 2 8.76 -3.10 29.95
CA TYR A 2 9.83 -3.17 28.93
C TYR A 2 9.82 -2.02 27.93
N THR A 3 8.71 -1.30 27.81
CA THR A 3 8.51 -0.23 26.80
C THR A 3 8.55 1.17 27.38
N PHE A 4 8.88 1.33 28.66
CA PHE A 4 8.81 2.64 29.37
C PHE A 4 9.59 3.77 28.70
N ARG A 5 10.73 3.44 28.04
CA ARG A 5 11.54 4.43 27.29
C ARG A 5 11.28 4.42 25.78
N ASN A 6 10.29 3.67 25.32
CA ASN A 6 9.90 3.61 23.92
C ASN A 6 8.74 4.59 23.67
N PRO A 7 8.74 5.35 22.58
CA PRO A 7 7.63 6.24 22.21
C PRO A 7 6.26 5.57 22.22
N LEU A 8 6.16 4.27 21.92
CA LEU A 8 4.92 3.50 21.97
C LEU A 8 4.24 3.54 23.34
N TYR A 9 5.00 3.66 24.43
CA TYR A 9 4.41 3.82 25.77
C TYR A 9 3.59 5.10 25.89
N HIS A 10 4.11 6.21 25.37
CA HIS A 10 3.42 7.48 25.36
C HIS A 10 2.26 7.51 24.38
N TRP A 11 2.44 6.93 23.20
CA TRP A 11 1.40 6.86 22.16
C TRP A 11 0.21 6.03 22.66
N THR A 12 0.45 4.88 23.29
CA THR A 12 -0.62 4.07 23.89
C THR A 12 -1.44 4.87 24.91
N HIS A 13 -0.79 5.68 25.76
CA HIS A 13 -1.52 6.52 26.71
C HIS A 13 -2.30 7.65 26.03
N LEU A 14 -1.76 8.25 24.95
CA LEU A 14 -2.49 9.21 24.13
C LEU A 14 -3.71 8.58 23.47
N GLU A 15 -3.58 7.39 22.93
CA GLU A 15 -4.69 6.62 22.35
C GLU A 15 -5.77 6.31 23.39
N LEU A 16 -5.37 5.79 24.56
CA LEU A 16 -6.30 5.51 25.65
C LEU A 16 -7.06 6.78 26.10
N LYS A 17 -6.37 7.90 26.21
CA LYS A 17 -6.95 9.18 26.60
C LYS A 17 -7.86 9.76 25.51
N THR A 18 -7.37 9.88 24.30
CA THR A 18 -8.07 10.59 23.20
C THR A 18 -9.22 9.77 22.64
N ALA A 19 -9.00 8.47 22.43
CA ALA A 19 -10.02 7.60 21.86
C ALA A 19 -11.01 7.09 22.93
N PHE A 20 -10.52 6.72 24.10
CA PHE A 20 -11.34 6.05 25.11
C PHE A 20 -11.62 6.89 26.38
N GLY A 21 -11.01 8.07 26.51
CA GLY A 21 -11.19 8.90 27.72
C GLY A 21 -10.59 8.28 28.98
N ILE A 22 -9.57 7.45 28.84
CA ILE A 22 -8.92 6.74 29.94
C ILE A 22 -7.62 7.46 30.32
N ASP A 23 -7.60 8.07 31.51
CA ASP A 23 -6.42 8.76 32.05
C ASP A 23 -5.54 7.86 32.95
N LYS A 24 -5.97 6.64 33.22
CA LYS A 24 -5.21 5.68 34.03
C LYS A 24 -3.90 5.29 33.36
N ILE A 25 -2.83 5.24 34.16
CA ILE A 25 -1.53 4.79 33.68
C ILE A 25 -1.57 3.27 33.44
N LEU A 26 -1.23 2.86 32.23
CA LEU A 26 -1.14 1.45 31.86
C LEU A 26 0.08 0.80 32.53
N ASN A 27 -0.17 -0.18 33.37
CA ASN A 27 0.84 -0.98 34.06
C ASN A 27 0.26 -2.38 34.34
N PRO A 28 1.06 -3.33 34.84
CA PRO A 28 0.56 -4.69 35.10
C PRO A 28 -0.66 -4.78 36.02
N HIS A 29 -0.90 -3.83 36.92
CA HIS A 29 -2.03 -3.84 37.83
C HIS A 29 -3.31 -3.26 37.21
N THR A 30 -3.18 -2.33 36.27
CA THR A 30 -4.32 -1.66 35.63
C THR A 30 -4.65 -2.21 34.24
N ALA A 31 -3.78 -3.04 33.69
CA ALA A 31 -3.90 -3.49 32.29
C ALA A 31 -5.22 -4.23 32.02
N ARG A 32 -5.65 -5.11 32.95
CA ARG A 32 -6.89 -5.86 32.78
C ARG A 32 -8.13 -4.96 32.85
N GLU A 33 -8.18 -4.04 33.77
CA GLU A 33 -9.28 -3.08 33.92
C GLU A 33 -9.41 -2.20 32.68
N ILE A 34 -8.27 -1.65 32.19
CA ILE A 34 -8.24 -0.82 30.99
C ILE A 34 -8.70 -1.61 29.76
N TYR A 35 -8.23 -2.85 29.62
CA TYR A 35 -8.63 -3.73 28.52
C TYR A 35 -10.14 -3.99 28.52
N ASP A 36 -10.71 -4.33 29.68
CA ASP A 36 -12.14 -4.61 29.81
C ASP A 36 -12.97 -3.34 29.52
N GLU A 37 -12.55 -2.18 30.03
CA GLU A 37 -13.20 -0.88 29.74
C GLU A 37 -13.17 -0.53 28.26
N CYS A 38 -12.02 -0.69 27.58
CA CYS A 38 -11.92 -0.48 26.14
C CYS A 38 -12.85 -1.41 25.36
N ASN A 39 -12.90 -2.70 25.73
CA ASN A 39 -13.77 -3.66 25.05
C ASN A 39 -15.26 -3.34 25.21
N GLU A 40 -15.70 -2.84 26.36
CA GLU A 40 -17.08 -2.41 26.53
C GLU A 40 -17.40 -1.17 25.66
N LYS A 41 -16.48 -0.22 25.58
CA LYS A 41 -16.63 0.96 24.69
C LYS A 41 -16.67 0.55 23.22
N LEU A 42 -15.81 -0.36 22.78
CA LEU A 42 -15.75 -0.84 21.39
C LEU A 42 -17.03 -1.56 20.92
N LYS A 43 -17.92 -1.98 21.82
CA LYS A 43 -19.24 -2.52 21.46
C LYS A 43 -20.26 -1.44 21.06
N GLN A 44 -19.97 -0.20 21.35
CA GLN A 44 -20.88 0.93 21.12
C GLN A 44 -20.74 1.45 19.68
N PRO A 45 -21.82 1.91 19.02
CA PRO A 45 -21.79 2.36 17.64
C PRO A 45 -20.81 3.49 17.36
N GLU A 46 -20.61 4.41 18.32
CA GLU A 46 -19.66 5.53 18.22
C GLU A 46 -18.19 5.10 18.16
N TYR A 47 -17.89 3.86 18.56
CA TYR A 47 -16.56 3.26 18.46
C TYR A 47 -16.41 2.35 17.23
N SER A 48 -17.43 2.25 16.37
CA SER A 48 -17.26 1.65 15.05
C SER A 48 -16.29 2.45 14.20
N ALA A 49 -15.74 1.87 13.13
CA ALA A 49 -14.86 2.58 12.21
C ALA A 49 -15.48 3.90 11.70
N ARG A 50 -16.75 3.86 11.30
CA ARG A 50 -17.50 5.06 10.88
C ARG A 50 -17.74 6.04 12.03
N GLY A 51 -18.04 5.55 13.23
CA GLY A 51 -18.23 6.37 14.43
C GLY A 51 -16.94 7.10 14.83
N MET A 52 -15.81 6.41 14.80
CA MET A 52 -14.49 7.00 15.09
C MET A 52 -14.11 8.06 14.07
N MET A 53 -14.33 7.82 12.77
CA MET A 53 -14.10 8.83 11.75
C MET A 53 -14.91 10.11 11.98
N ARG A 54 -16.20 10.00 12.34
CA ARG A 54 -17.05 11.15 12.70
C ARG A 54 -16.52 11.89 13.91
N ARG A 55 -16.15 11.15 14.96
CA ARG A 55 -15.62 11.70 16.20
C ARG A 55 -14.35 12.54 15.99
N TYR A 56 -13.50 12.11 15.06
CA TYR A 56 -12.28 12.83 14.72
C TYR A 56 -12.43 13.83 13.57
N HIS A 57 -13.68 14.11 13.15
CA HIS A 57 -13.98 15.04 12.07
C HIS A 57 -13.21 14.73 10.78
N VAL A 58 -13.08 13.44 10.45
CA VAL A 58 -12.46 13.00 9.20
C VAL A 58 -13.38 13.38 8.04
N GLU A 59 -12.85 14.05 7.04
CA GLU A 59 -13.57 14.44 5.82
C GLU A 59 -13.31 13.47 4.66
N VAL A 60 -12.09 12.98 4.58
CA VAL A 60 -11.63 12.07 3.50
C VAL A 60 -10.72 11.01 4.08
N VAL A 61 -10.88 9.78 3.61
CA VAL A 61 -9.96 8.67 3.84
C VAL A 61 -9.45 8.19 2.48
N CYS A 62 -8.14 8.10 2.33
CA CYS A 62 -7.51 7.46 1.18
C CYS A 62 -6.95 6.11 1.62
N THR A 63 -7.30 5.06 0.91
CA THR A 63 -6.82 3.69 1.14
C THR A 63 -5.60 3.41 0.26
N THR A 64 -4.99 2.25 0.41
CA THR A 64 -3.90 1.81 -0.46
C THR A 64 -4.39 0.64 -1.31
N ASP A 65 -4.46 0.82 -2.62
CA ASP A 65 -5.12 -0.10 -3.51
C ASP A 65 -4.24 -0.47 -4.72
N ASP A 66 -4.23 -1.75 -5.05
CA ASP A 66 -3.45 -2.27 -6.18
C ASP A 66 -4.21 -2.04 -7.51
N PRO A 67 -3.51 -1.81 -8.64
CA PRO A 67 -4.13 -1.73 -9.97
C PRO A 67 -5.15 -2.81 -10.30
N ILE A 68 -4.99 -4.02 -9.76
CA ILE A 68 -5.90 -5.14 -10.02
C ILE A 68 -7.14 -5.17 -9.11
N ASP A 69 -7.24 -4.27 -8.13
CA ASP A 69 -8.35 -4.25 -7.18
C ASP A 69 -9.66 -3.78 -7.82
N SER A 70 -10.77 -4.41 -7.46
CA SER A 70 -12.11 -4.09 -7.97
C SER A 70 -12.67 -2.77 -7.46
N LEU A 71 -12.14 -2.25 -6.36
CA LEU A 71 -12.63 -1.07 -5.62
C LEU A 71 -14.10 -1.19 -5.18
N GLU A 72 -14.64 -2.40 -5.07
CA GLU A 72 -16.04 -2.66 -4.76
C GLU A 72 -16.48 -2.02 -3.43
N TYR A 73 -15.59 -1.98 -2.43
CA TYR A 73 -15.92 -1.39 -1.13
C TYR A 73 -15.96 0.14 -1.18
N HIS A 74 -15.19 0.77 -2.06
CA HIS A 74 -15.26 2.21 -2.33
C HIS A 74 -16.60 2.56 -2.96
N ILE A 75 -17.01 1.78 -3.96
CA ILE A 75 -18.28 1.93 -4.65
C ILE A 75 -19.45 1.73 -3.66
N LYS A 76 -19.45 0.63 -2.91
CA LYS A 76 -20.48 0.34 -1.90
C LYS A 76 -20.56 1.41 -0.81
N THR A 77 -19.41 1.93 -0.36
CA THR A 77 -19.38 2.99 0.66
C THR A 77 -19.99 4.28 0.12
N ARG A 78 -19.64 4.67 -1.10
CA ARG A 78 -20.24 5.84 -1.77
C ARG A 78 -21.76 5.68 -1.97
N GLU A 79 -22.20 4.52 -2.45
CA GLU A 79 -23.62 4.21 -2.67
C GLU A 79 -24.43 4.13 -1.37
N SER A 80 -23.79 3.83 -0.23
CA SER A 80 -24.45 3.83 1.08
C SER A 80 -24.79 5.24 1.59
N GLY A 81 -24.36 6.30 0.89
CA GLY A 81 -24.57 7.69 1.31
C GLY A 81 -23.75 8.07 2.54
N PHE A 82 -22.64 7.34 2.83
CA PHE A 82 -21.75 7.70 3.92
C PHE A 82 -21.08 9.04 3.62
N GLU A 83 -21.19 9.98 4.56
CA GLU A 83 -20.79 11.38 4.38
C GLU A 83 -19.28 11.59 4.24
N ILE A 84 -18.47 10.69 4.80
CA ILE A 84 -17.01 10.75 4.72
C ILE A 84 -16.58 10.04 3.42
N LYS A 85 -15.79 10.74 2.61
CA LYS A 85 -15.33 10.20 1.34
C LYS A 85 -14.25 9.14 1.57
N MET A 86 -14.45 7.93 1.05
CA MET A 86 -13.45 6.90 0.97
C MET A 86 -12.97 6.79 -0.48
N LEU A 87 -11.75 7.23 -0.75
CA LEU A 87 -11.15 7.30 -2.08
C LEU A 87 -10.00 6.30 -2.20
N PRO A 88 -9.81 5.69 -3.37
CA PRO A 88 -8.66 4.83 -3.59
C PRO A 88 -7.37 5.65 -3.75
N THR A 89 -6.25 5.03 -3.43
CA THR A 89 -4.91 5.50 -3.77
C THR A 89 -4.25 4.46 -4.65
N TRP A 90 -3.71 4.90 -5.78
CA TRP A 90 -3.03 4.07 -6.76
C TRP A 90 -1.66 3.60 -6.25
N ARG A 91 -1.50 2.28 -5.98
CA ARG A 91 -0.22 1.69 -5.57
C ARG A 91 0.21 0.56 -6.52
N PRO A 92 0.94 0.90 -7.60
CA PRO A 92 1.30 -0.06 -8.65
C PRO A 92 2.60 -0.84 -8.38
N ASP A 93 3.09 -0.92 -7.15
CA ASP A 93 4.41 -1.48 -6.82
C ASP A 93 4.60 -2.92 -7.33
N LYS A 94 3.55 -3.74 -7.32
CA LYS A 94 3.63 -5.11 -7.85
C LYS A 94 3.87 -5.18 -9.35
N ALA A 95 3.50 -4.14 -10.10
CA ALA A 95 3.78 -4.06 -11.54
C ALA A 95 5.28 -3.87 -11.85
N MET A 96 6.10 -3.51 -10.86
CA MET A 96 7.55 -3.43 -11.00
C MET A 96 8.31 -4.47 -10.15
N ALA A 97 7.62 -5.40 -9.50
CA ALA A 97 8.21 -6.44 -8.67
C ALA A 97 8.68 -7.62 -9.53
N VAL A 98 9.83 -7.47 -10.18
CA VAL A 98 10.37 -8.39 -11.19
C VAL A 98 11.40 -9.39 -10.65
N GLU A 99 11.62 -9.41 -9.33
CA GLU A 99 12.62 -10.26 -8.68
C GLU A 99 12.30 -11.75 -8.82
N VAL A 100 11.02 -12.10 -8.83
CA VAL A 100 10.54 -13.48 -8.94
C VAL A 100 9.68 -13.62 -10.20
N PRO A 101 10.21 -14.19 -11.29
CA PRO A 101 9.51 -14.25 -12.58
C PRO A 101 8.12 -14.89 -12.53
N ALA A 102 7.93 -15.92 -11.70
CA ALA A 102 6.64 -16.59 -11.54
C ALA A 102 5.57 -15.68 -10.96
N ASP A 103 5.93 -14.90 -9.90
CA ASP A 103 5.02 -13.99 -9.24
C ASP A 103 4.68 -12.79 -10.15
N PHE A 104 5.70 -12.25 -10.84
CA PHE A 104 5.50 -11.18 -11.82
C PHE A 104 4.57 -11.60 -12.95
N ARG A 105 4.78 -12.81 -13.52
CA ARG A 105 3.90 -13.34 -14.54
C ARG A 105 2.46 -13.48 -14.05
N ALA A 106 2.25 -14.08 -12.88
CA ALA A 106 0.92 -14.24 -12.30
C ALA A 106 0.22 -12.88 -12.11
N TYR A 107 0.98 -11.86 -11.70
CA TYR A 107 0.46 -10.50 -11.57
C TYR A 107 0.07 -9.90 -12.93
N VAL A 108 0.92 -10.04 -13.96
CA VAL A 108 0.64 -9.52 -15.31
C VAL A 108 -0.57 -10.23 -15.95
N GLU A 109 -0.71 -11.55 -15.75
CA GLU A 109 -1.89 -12.30 -16.19
C GLU A 109 -3.17 -11.80 -15.50
N LYS A 110 -3.11 -11.51 -14.20
CA LYS A 110 -4.24 -10.94 -13.46
C LYS A 110 -4.56 -9.51 -13.92
N LEU A 111 -3.54 -8.69 -14.18
CA LEU A 111 -3.71 -7.35 -14.74
C LEU A 111 -4.38 -7.40 -16.12
N ALA A 112 -3.99 -8.34 -16.97
CA ALA A 112 -4.61 -8.56 -18.28
C ALA A 112 -6.12 -8.88 -18.14
N GLU A 113 -6.47 -9.77 -17.22
CA GLU A 113 -7.85 -10.14 -16.92
C GLU A 113 -8.69 -8.94 -16.49
N VAL A 114 -8.24 -8.19 -15.47
CA VAL A 114 -9.05 -7.10 -14.88
C VAL A 114 -9.07 -5.84 -15.75
N SER A 115 -8.09 -5.66 -16.62
CA SER A 115 -8.05 -4.56 -17.58
C SER A 115 -8.73 -4.88 -18.91
N ASP A 116 -9.03 -6.15 -19.17
CA ASP A 116 -9.48 -6.60 -20.49
C ASP A 116 -8.52 -6.13 -21.61
N VAL A 117 -7.22 -6.34 -21.40
CA VAL A 117 -6.13 -6.05 -22.33
C VAL A 117 -5.25 -7.29 -22.44
N ALA A 118 -5.07 -7.82 -23.64
CA ALA A 118 -4.12 -8.89 -23.87
C ALA A 118 -2.69 -8.34 -23.73
N ILE A 119 -1.92 -8.89 -22.80
CA ILE A 119 -0.55 -8.43 -22.52
C ILE A 119 0.43 -9.44 -23.10
N SER A 120 1.15 -9.05 -24.13
CA SER A 120 2.19 -9.84 -24.80
C SER A 120 3.56 -9.17 -24.78
N CYS A 121 3.61 -7.86 -24.52
CA CYS A 121 4.82 -7.06 -24.50
C CYS A 121 4.71 -5.96 -23.42
N PHE A 122 5.80 -5.24 -23.21
CA PHE A 122 5.88 -4.12 -22.26
C PHE A 122 4.83 -3.03 -22.54
N ASP A 123 4.66 -2.66 -23.80
CA ASP A 123 3.71 -1.60 -24.20
C ASP A 123 2.26 -2.00 -23.87
N ASP A 124 1.90 -3.27 -24.05
CA ASP A 124 0.59 -3.79 -23.66
C ASP A 124 0.38 -3.70 -22.14
N MET A 125 1.42 -4.01 -21.35
CA MET A 125 1.36 -3.88 -19.89
C MET A 125 1.14 -2.42 -19.48
N VAL A 126 1.84 -1.49 -20.08
CA VAL A 126 1.65 -0.04 -19.84
C VAL A 126 0.23 0.38 -20.23
N ALA A 127 -0.29 -0.09 -21.36
CA ALA A 127 -1.67 0.19 -21.79
C ALA A 127 -2.71 -0.37 -20.78
N ALA A 128 -2.49 -1.57 -20.27
CA ALA A 128 -3.33 -2.17 -19.23
C ALA A 128 -3.31 -1.35 -17.94
N LEU A 129 -2.14 -0.91 -17.49
CA LEU A 129 -1.99 -0.04 -16.33
C LEU A 129 -2.68 1.31 -16.53
N ARG A 130 -2.55 1.94 -17.70
CA ARG A 130 -3.26 3.19 -18.03
C ARG A 130 -4.78 3.02 -17.96
N LYS A 131 -5.31 1.92 -18.50
CA LYS A 131 -6.75 1.62 -18.42
C LYS A 131 -7.21 1.46 -16.96
N ARG A 132 -6.39 0.81 -16.11
CA ARG A 132 -6.70 0.70 -14.67
C ARG A 132 -6.55 2.04 -13.94
N HIS A 133 -5.58 2.85 -14.30
CA HIS A 133 -5.39 4.19 -13.77
C HIS A 133 -6.59 5.11 -14.10
N ASP A 134 -7.14 5.02 -15.31
CA ASP A 134 -8.38 5.69 -15.69
C ASP A 134 -9.56 5.24 -14.82
N PHE A 135 -9.71 3.93 -14.60
CA PHE A 135 -10.74 3.39 -13.71
C PHE A 135 -10.60 3.95 -12.28
N PHE A 136 -9.38 4.05 -11.74
CA PHE A 136 -9.15 4.64 -10.42
C PHE A 136 -9.52 6.13 -10.41
N ALA A 137 -9.22 6.87 -11.49
CA ALA A 137 -9.62 8.27 -11.65
C ALA A 137 -11.15 8.43 -11.60
N GLU A 138 -11.89 7.55 -12.28
CA GLU A 138 -13.36 7.52 -12.26
C GLU A 138 -13.91 7.25 -10.85
N GLN A 139 -13.19 6.48 -10.02
CA GLN A 139 -13.56 6.23 -8.63
C GLN A 139 -13.13 7.37 -7.68
N GLY A 140 -12.50 8.43 -8.20
CA GLY A 140 -12.14 9.64 -7.46
C GLY A 140 -10.72 9.66 -6.92
N CYS A 141 -9.85 8.77 -7.36
CA CYS A 141 -8.43 8.76 -7.03
C CYS A 141 -7.77 10.09 -7.44
N LYS A 142 -6.85 10.60 -6.60
CA LYS A 142 -6.15 11.87 -6.80
C LYS A 142 -4.66 11.80 -6.47
N LEU A 143 -4.19 10.62 -6.06
CA LEU A 143 -2.79 10.43 -5.68
C LEU A 143 -2.36 9.00 -5.91
N SER A 144 -1.05 8.82 -6.10
CA SER A 144 -0.39 7.52 -6.02
C SER A 144 0.47 7.41 -4.77
N ASP A 145 0.77 6.17 -4.41
CA ASP A 145 1.60 5.82 -3.27
C ASP A 145 2.55 4.68 -3.65
N HIS A 146 3.83 4.84 -3.34
CA HIS A 146 4.87 3.89 -3.71
C HIS A 146 5.69 3.50 -2.48
N GLY A 147 5.68 2.21 -2.14
CA GLY A 147 6.51 1.65 -1.07
C GLY A 147 7.80 1.08 -1.63
N ILE A 148 8.87 1.86 -1.64
CA ILE A 148 10.16 1.51 -2.22
C ILE A 148 11.26 1.50 -1.16
N GLU A 149 12.20 0.56 -1.25
CA GLU A 149 13.33 0.46 -0.32
C GLU A 149 14.35 1.58 -0.56
N GLU A 150 14.59 1.90 -1.84
CA GLU A 150 15.49 2.96 -2.31
C GLU A 150 14.89 3.62 -3.55
N PHE A 151 15.37 4.81 -3.93
CA PHE A 151 15.00 5.42 -5.19
C PHE A 151 15.74 4.75 -6.34
N TYR A 152 14.97 4.24 -7.30
CA TYR A 152 15.50 3.63 -8.51
C TYR A 152 15.73 4.73 -9.55
N ALA A 153 16.99 4.94 -9.93
CA ALA A 153 17.41 6.00 -10.85
C ALA A 153 18.53 5.54 -11.81
N GLU A 154 18.51 4.29 -12.21
CA GLU A 154 19.45 3.76 -13.18
C GLU A 154 19.13 4.25 -14.59
N ASP A 155 20.17 4.54 -15.36
CA ASP A 155 20.05 4.85 -16.78
C ASP A 155 19.56 3.62 -17.56
N TYR A 156 18.59 3.81 -18.42
CA TYR A 156 18.02 2.76 -19.26
C TYR A 156 17.64 3.29 -20.64
N THR A 157 17.46 2.36 -21.56
CA THR A 157 16.85 2.63 -22.86
C THR A 157 15.53 1.88 -23.00
N GLU A 158 14.64 2.38 -23.82
CA GLU A 158 13.36 1.70 -24.09
C GLU A 158 13.55 0.27 -24.62
N VAL A 159 14.59 0.04 -25.42
CA VAL A 159 14.93 -1.28 -25.96
C VAL A 159 15.33 -2.25 -24.85
N GLU A 160 16.15 -1.79 -23.89
CA GLU A 160 16.53 -2.60 -22.72
C GLU A 160 15.32 -2.96 -21.87
N VAL A 161 14.45 -2.00 -21.55
CA VAL A 161 13.25 -2.24 -20.73
C VAL A 161 12.32 -3.26 -21.38
N LYS A 162 12.08 -3.15 -22.69
CA LYS A 162 11.28 -4.13 -23.44
C LYS A 162 11.92 -5.53 -23.45
N ALA A 163 13.23 -5.60 -23.58
CA ALA A 163 13.97 -6.88 -23.52
C ALA A 163 13.89 -7.49 -22.11
N ILE A 164 14.03 -6.70 -21.05
CA ILE A 164 13.91 -7.13 -19.66
C ILE A 164 12.50 -7.66 -19.38
N PHE A 165 11.46 -6.96 -19.81
CA PHE A 165 10.08 -7.42 -19.69
C PHE A 165 9.91 -8.81 -20.36
N ASN A 166 10.33 -8.95 -21.61
CA ASN A 166 10.21 -10.22 -22.33
C ASN A 166 10.95 -11.36 -21.63
N LYS A 167 12.11 -11.07 -21.05
CA LYS A 167 12.94 -12.03 -20.32
C LYS A 167 12.24 -12.51 -19.05
N VAL A 168 11.75 -11.60 -18.19
CA VAL A 168 11.08 -11.96 -16.93
C VAL A 168 9.70 -12.57 -17.18
N TYR A 169 8.93 -12.03 -18.10
CA TYR A 169 7.62 -12.58 -18.48
C TYR A 169 7.76 -13.96 -19.14
N GLY A 170 8.86 -14.20 -19.87
CA GLY A 170 9.28 -15.52 -20.36
C GLY A 170 9.70 -16.51 -19.27
N GLY A 171 9.78 -16.11 -17.99
CA GLY A 171 10.12 -16.96 -16.86
C GLY A 171 11.62 -17.01 -16.55
N THR A 172 12.43 -16.16 -17.13
CA THR A 172 13.88 -16.10 -16.89
C THR A 172 14.20 -15.05 -15.84
N GLY A 173 15.01 -15.43 -14.84
CA GLY A 173 15.48 -14.50 -13.79
C GLY A 173 16.31 -13.35 -14.35
N LEU A 174 16.24 -12.22 -13.67
CA LEU A 174 16.95 -10.98 -14.00
C LEU A 174 18.23 -10.81 -13.16
N THR A 175 19.20 -10.09 -13.68
CA THR A 175 20.31 -9.57 -12.89
C THR A 175 19.86 -8.40 -12.03
N LYS A 176 20.66 -8.02 -11.01
CA LYS A 176 20.36 -6.84 -10.17
C LYS A 176 20.27 -5.56 -11.03
N GLU A 177 21.16 -5.40 -11.99
CA GLU A 177 21.14 -4.25 -12.91
C GLU A 177 19.84 -4.19 -13.74
N GLU A 178 19.42 -5.32 -14.31
CA GLU A 178 18.17 -5.41 -15.07
C GLU A 178 16.94 -5.07 -14.20
N ILE A 179 16.91 -5.54 -12.94
CA ILE A 179 15.85 -5.22 -11.98
C ILE A 179 15.80 -3.70 -11.73
N LEU A 180 16.93 -3.09 -11.45
CA LEU A 180 17.00 -1.67 -11.15
C LEU A 180 16.62 -0.80 -12.37
N LYS A 181 17.08 -1.16 -13.57
CA LYS A 181 16.68 -0.49 -14.83
C LYS A 181 15.17 -0.57 -15.07
N PHE A 182 14.59 -1.75 -14.89
CA PHE A 182 13.15 -1.93 -15.05
C PHE A 182 12.35 -1.11 -14.05
N LYS A 183 12.70 -1.14 -12.77
CA LYS A 183 12.06 -0.36 -11.71
C LYS A 183 12.20 1.15 -11.97
N SER A 184 13.37 1.62 -12.42
CA SER A 184 13.60 3.02 -12.79
C SER A 184 12.66 3.46 -13.92
N ALA A 185 12.53 2.65 -14.97
CA ALA A 185 11.61 2.93 -16.06
C ALA A 185 10.15 2.95 -15.59
N MET A 186 9.75 2.01 -14.74
CA MET A 186 8.38 1.96 -14.24
C MET A 186 8.02 3.16 -13.37
N LEU A 187 8.94 3.67 -12.54
CA LEU A 187 8.70 4.89 -11.76
C LEU A 187 8.45 6.11 -12.67
N VAL A 188 9.17 6.22 -13.79
CA VAL A 188 8.91 7.27 -14.78
C VAL A 188 7.55 7.09 -15.43
N VAL A 189 7.20 5.88 -15.86
CA VAL A 189 5.87 5.55 -16.42
C VAL A 189 4.75 5.93 -15.47
N PHE A 190 4.88 5.60 -14.19
CA PHE A 190 3.89 5.97 -13.17
C PHE A 190 3.80 7.49 -12.97
N GLY A 191 4.96 8.17 -12.93
CA GLY A 191 5.02 9.62 -12.82
C GLY A 191 4.34 10.34 -14.00
N GLU A 192 4.52 9.84 -15.23
CA GLU A 192 3.83 10.35 -16.41
C GLU A 192 2.31 10.16 -16.32
N MET A 193 1.84 8.98 -15.90
CA MET A 193 0.40 8.72 -15.71
C MET A 193 -0.20 9.66 -14.67
N ASP A 194 0.48 9.87 -13.55
CA ASP A 194 0.04 10.77 -12.48
C ASP A 194 0.02 12.23 -12.95
N TRP A 195 1.08 12.66 -13.66
CA TRP A 195 1.17 14.01 -14.20
C TRP A 195 0.04 14.32 -15.20
N GLU A 196 -0.29 13.39 -16.09
CA GLU A 196 -1.39 13.53 -17.05
C GLU A 196 -2.75 13.75 -16.37
N LYS A 197 -2.94 13.21 -15.16
CA LYS A 197 -4.16 13.37 -14.35
C LYS A 197 -4.07 14.51 -13.33
N GLY A 198 -2.91 15.15 -13.19
CA GLY A 198 -2.66 16.15 -12.14
C GLY A 198 -2.70 15.54 -10.74
N TRP A 199 -2.27 14.28 -10.58
CA TRP A 199 -2.22 13.61 -9.29
C TRP A 199 -0.95 13.94 -8.54
N THR A 200 -1.01 13.78 -7.21
CA THR A 200 0.16 13.84 -6.33
C THR A 200 0.80 12.46 -6.26
N GLN A 201 2.10 12.38 -6.52
CA GLN A 201 2.88 11.16 -6.34
C GLN A 201 3.52 11.17 -4.94
N GLN A 202 3.26 10.14 -4.14
CA GLN A 202 3.76 9.98 -2.78
C GLN A 202 4.73 8.81 -2.71
N PHE A 203 5.91 9.02 -2.12
CA PHE A 203 6.90 7.99 -1.94
C PHE A 203 7.09 7.64 -0.46
N HIS A 204 6.83 6.39 -0.10
CA HIS A 204 7.25 5.76 1.15
C HIS A 204 8.56 5.03 0.92
N TYR A 205 9.69 5.68 1.14
CA TYR A 205 11.00 5.09 0.87
C TYR A 205 11.79 4.80 2.15
N GLY A 206 12.80 3.93 2.04
CA GLY A 206 13.73 3.61 3.11
C GLY A 206 13.25 2.55 4.11
N ALA A 207 12.08 1.96 3.91
CA ALA A 207 11.63 0.85 4.75
C ALA A 207 12.28 -0.47 4.28
N ILE A 208 13.13 -1.06 5.14
CA ILE A 208 13.65 -2.41 4.92
C ILE A 208 12.65 -3.40 5.51
N ARG A 209 12.03 -4.20 4.64
CA ARG A 209 10.98 -5.13 5.01
C ARG A 209 11.53 -6.46 5.56
N ASN A 210 10.78 -7.03 6.51
CA ASN A 210 10.98 -8.41 6.97
C ASN A 210 12.41 -8.74 7.47
N ASN A 211 13.09 -7.80 8.12
CA ASN A 211 14.46 -7.92 8.58
C ASN A 211 14.72 -9.09 9.54
N ASN A 212 13.72 -9.52 10.31
CA ASN A 212 13.84 -10.69 11.16
C ASN A 212 13.49 -11.95 10.39
N SER A 213 14.45 -12.53 9.67
CA SER A 213 14.25 -13.71 8.83
C SER A 213 13.73 -14.94 9.58
N LYS A 214 14.05 -15.08 10.88
CA LYS A 214 13.53 -16.17 11.72
C LYS A 214 12.03 -16.01 11.95
N MET A 215 11.61 -14.81 12.33
CA MET A 215 10.19 -14.53 12.60
C MET A 215 9.38 -14.45 11.31
N PHE A 216 9.97 -13.94 10.23
CA PHE A 216 9.36 -13.97 8.90
C PHE A 216 9.00 -15.40 8.45
N LYS A 217 9.89 -16.36 8.66
CA LYS A 217 9.61 -17.79 8.36
C LYS A 217 8.48 -18.37 9.24
N LEU A 218 8.30 -17.86 10.45
CA LEU A 218 7.29 -18.36 11.39
C LEU A 218 5.92 -17.71 11.21
N LEU A 219 5.88 -16.40 10.98
CA LEU A 219 4.66 -15.58 11.01
C LEU A 219 4.27 -14.97 9.66
N GLY A 220 5.17 -15.00 8.66
CA GLY A 220 4.94 -14.38 7.35
C GLY A 220 5.26 -12.88 7.32
N PRO A 221 4.91 -12.19 6.21
CA PRO A 221 5.16 -10.77 6.02
C PRO A 221 4.24 -9.91 6.89
N ASP A 222 4.56 -8.62 7.00
CA ASP A 222 3.75 -7.57 7.65
C ASP A 222 3.42 -7.82 9.13
N THR A 223 4.33 -8.49 9.84
CA THR A 223 4.15 -8.87 11.24
C THR A 223 5.08 -8.11 12.21
N GLY A 224 5.55 -6.91 11.82
CA GLY A 224 6.26 -5.98 12.70
C GLY A 224 7.79 -6.16 12.72
N PHE A 225 8.39 -6.65 11.64
CA PHE A 225 9.84 -6.88 11.53
C PHE A 225 10.54 -5.91 10.57
N ASP A 226 9.88 -4.85 10.22
CA ASP A 226 10.45 -3.82 9.36
C ASP A 226 11.45 -2.96 10.12
N SER A 227 12.39 -2.38 9.40
CA SER A 227 13.39 -1.46 9.92
C SER A 227 13.55 -0.28 8.97
N ILE A 228 14.34 0.68 9.39
CA ILE A 228 14.69 1.84 8.57
C ILE A 228 15.97 1.50 7.82
N GLY A 229 15.98 1.69 6.50
CA GLY A 229 17.16 1.66 5.65
C GLY A 229 17.91 2.99 5.64
N GLU A 230 19.05 3.01 4.93
CA GLU A 230 19.84 4.21 4.70
C GLU A 230 19.25 5.07 3.58
#